data_d16ed4bec911971bb3d1dbec707d9ccf
#
_entry.id   d16ed4bec911971bb3d1dbec707d9ccf
#
_cell.length_a   1.000
_cell.length_b   1.000
_cell.length_c   1.000
_cell.angle_alpha   90.00
_cell.angle_beta   90.00
_cell.angle_gamma   90.00
#
_symmetry.space_group_name_H-M   'P 1'
#
loop_
_entity.id
_entity.type
_entity.pdbx_description
1 polymer ?
#
loop_
_entity_poly.entity_id
_entity_poly.type
_entity_poly.pdbx_seq_one_letter_code
_entity_poly.pdbx_strand_id
1 'polypeptide(L)'
;MFGVGLISFDQEGGLNIGSGSSLILFAAILTAIYFHIVKPLVVIYGAITSTAYTIIFGTIPMLFWFPETYDFISQSTNEIKLTYFWLALFPTALGYLTWTYSVGYYGANKASLFLYLIPPISIILNFLWYEKNPSLITIFGGLVILLSVFFTLLLQQNRREN
;
A
#
# COMPACT_ATOMS: atom_id res chain seq x y z
N MET A 1 -7.28 -13.32 -2.33
CA MET A 1 -6.23 -14.08 -1.62
C MET A 1 -5.52 -15.10 -2.50
N PHE A 2 -6.25 -15.99 -3.21
CA PHE A 2 -5.63 -17.03 -4.04
C PHE A 2 -4.71 -16.48 -5.15
N GLY A 3 -5.16 -15.46 -5.89
CA GLY A 3 -4.35 -14.84 -6.96
C GLY A 3 -3.08 -14.15 -6.46
N VAL A 4 -3.11 -13.54 -5.26
CA VAL A 4 -1.91 -12.97 -4.64
C VAL A 4 -0.92 -14.07 -4.26
N GLY A 5 -1.43 -15.19 -3.72
CA GLY A 5 -0.61 -16.38 -3.43
C GLY A 5 0.11 -16.91 -4.66
N LEU A 6 -0.58 -17.04 -5.80
CA LEU A 6 0.03 -17.50 -7.05
C LEU A 6 1.19 -16.59 -7.51
N ILE A 7 1.01 -15.27 -7.45
CA ILE A 7 2.05 -14.31 -7.81
C ILE A 7 3.26 -14.42 -6.86
N SER A 8 2.99 -14.63 -5.56
CA SER A 8 4.06 -14.76 -4.56
C SER A 8 4.89 -16.04 -4.73
N PHE A 9 4.28 -17.10 -5.24
CA PHE A 9 5.01 -18.36 -5.54
C PHE A 9 5.94 -18.24 -6.75
N ASP A 10 5.61 -17.36 -7.70
CA ASP A 10 6.36 -17.20 -8.95
C ASP A 10 7.57 -16.26 -8.82
N GLN A 11 7.65 -15.50 -7.72
CA GLN A 11 8.82 -14.64 -7.47
C GLN A 11 10.00 -15.48 -6.96
N GLU A 12 11.19 -15.20 -7.49
CA GLU A 12 12.45 -15.81 -7.05
C GLU A 12 12.66 -15.58 -5.54
N GLY A 13 12.40 -16.60 -4.75
CA GLY A 13 12.49 -16.55 -3.28
C GLY A 13 11.44 -17.39 -2.57
N GLY A 14 10.35 -17.77 -3.25
CA GLY A 14 9.29 -18.61 -2.68
C GLY A 14 8.70 -18.06 -1.38
N LEU A 15 7.92 -18.87 -0.67
CA LEU A 15 7.48 -18.57 0.69
C LEU A 15 8.63 -18.83 1.68
N ASN A 16 9.64 -17.99 1.66
CA ASN A 16 10.68 -18.03 2.67
C ASN A 16 10.07 -17.49 3.99
N ILE A 17 9.55 -18.40 4.81
CA ILE A 17 9.08 -18.10 6.17
C ILE A 17 10.32 -17.85 7.04
N GLY A 18 11.00 -16.75 6.76
CA GLY A 18 12.14 -16.28 7.53
C GLY A 18 11.69 -15.47 8.75
N SER A 19 12.64 -15.04 9.56
CA SER A 19 12.44 -14.19 10.75
C SER A 19 11.68 -12.89 10.46
N GLY A 20 11.68 -12.40 9.22
CA GLY A 20 10.91 -11.21 8.79
C GLY A 20 9.40 -11.46 8.65
N SER A 21 8.94 -12.68 8.47
CA SER A 21 7.52 -12.98 8.24
C SER A 21 6.66 -12.63 9.46
N SER A 22 7.16 -12.82 10.67
CA SER A 22 6.49 -12.44 11.91
C SER A 22 6.32 -10.93 12.03
N LEU A 23 7.32 -10.15 11.61
CA LEU A 23 7.27 -8.69 11.59
C LEU A 23 6.24 -8.19 10.57
N ILE A 24 6.15 -8.83 9.42
CA ILE A 24 5.13 -8.50 8.39
C ILE A 24 3.73 -8.78 8.92
N LEU A 25 3.51 -9.91 9.59
CA LEU A 25 2.21 -10.21 10.22
C LEU A 25 1.86 -9.18 11.29
N PHE A 26 2.81 -8.82 12.14
CA PHE A 26 2.61 -7.78 13.15
C PHE A 26 2.27 -6.43 12.53
N ALA A 27 2.99 -6.02 11.49
CA ALA A 27 2.69 -4.80 10.73
C ALA A 27 1.28 -4.84 10.09
N ALA A 28 0.84 -5.99 9.58
CA ALA A 28 -0.49 -6.16 9.03
C ALA A 28 -1.59 -5.99 10.10
N ILE A 29 -1.39 -6.51 11.31
CA ILE A 29 -2.31 -6.33 12.45
C ILE A 29 -2.39 -4.84 12.82
N LEU A 30 -1.25 -4.16 12.97
CA LEU A 30 -1.21 -2.73 13.27
C LEU A 30 -1.92 -1.90 12.19
N THR A 31 -1.73 -2.25 10.92
CA THR A 31 -2.40 -1.61 9.79
C THR A 31 -3.93 -1.80 9.85
N ALA A 32 -4.40 -3.00 10.21
CA ALA A 32 -5.83 -3.26 10.37
C ALA A 32 -6.44 -2.41 11.52
N ILE A 33 -5.73 -2.30 12.64
CA ILE A 33 -6.12 -1.44 13.77
C ILE A 33 -6.16 0.04 13.32
N TYR A 34 -5.13 0.49 12.62
CA TYR A 34 -5.06 1.85 12.06
C TYR A 34 -6.29 2.19 11.21
N PHE A 35 -6.72 1.30 10.32
CA PHE A 35 -7.88 1.54 9.46
C PHE A 35 -9.18 1.72 10.24
N HIS A 36 -9.32 1.05 11.38
CA HIS A 36 -10.47 1.24 12.27
C HIS A 36 -10.45 2.58 13.01
N ILE A 37 -9.27 3.01 13.44
CA ILE A 37 -9.08 4.27 14.19
C ILE A 37 -9.15 5.48 13.27
N VAL A 38 -8.58 5.42 12.06
CA VAL A 38 -8.50 6.58 11.17
C VAL A 38 -9.86 7.02 10.64
N LYS A 39 -10.79 6.09 10.43
CA LYS A 39 -12.11 6.40 9.89
C LYS A 39 -12.88 7.44 10.71
N PRO A 40 -13.12 7.26 12.03
CA PRO A 40 -13.80 8.26 12.84
C PRO A 40 -13.03 9.59 12.92
N LEU A 41 -11.70 9.55 12.94
CA LEU A 41 -10.87 10.76 12.95
C LEU A 41 -11.07 11.60 11.69
N VAL A 42 -11.15 10.96 10.53
CA VAL A 42 -11.39 11.66 9.25
C VAL A 42 -12.77 12.29 9.22
N VAL A 43 -13.79 11.64 9.76
CA VAL A 43 -15.14 12.20 9.84
C VAL A 43 -15.20 13.43 10.74
N ILE A 44 -14.44 13.44 11.84
CA ILE A 44 -14.47 14.54 12.83
C ILE A 44 -13.54 15.69 12.41
N TYR A 45 -12.30 15.38 12.01
CA TYR A 45 -11.24 16.37 11.80
C TYR A 45 -10.89 16.62 10.32
N GLY A 46 -11.47 15.85 9.41
CA GLY A 46 -11.15 15.89 7.98
C GLY A 46 -9.90 15.10 7.61
N ALA A 47 -9.77 14.81 6.31
CA ALA A 47 -8.68 13.96 5.81
C ALA A 47 -7.29 14.61 5.96
N ILE A 48 -7.17 15.91 5.68
CA ILE A 48 -5.88 16.61 5.74
C ILE A 48 -5.32 16.59 7.16
N THR A 49 -6.13 16.99 8.13
CA THR A 49 -5.73 17.03 9.54
C THR A 49 -5.37 15.63 10.04
N SER A 50 -6.22 14.64 9.77
CA SER A 50 -5.98 13.26 10.19
C SER A 50 -4.69 12.69 9.57
N THR A 51 -4.42 12.97 8.30
CA THR A 51 -3.19 12.54 7.62
C THR A 51 -1.97 13.22 8.23
N ALA A 52 -2.02 14.54 8.44
CA ALA A 52 -0.90 15.28 9.02
C ALA A 52 -0.52 14.73 10.41
N TYR A 53 -1.50 14.54 11.28
CA TYR A 53 -1.24 13.96 12.61
C TYR A 53 -0.73 12.51 12.53
N THR A 54 -1.27 11.70 11.63
CA THR A 54 -0.80 10.32 11.44
C THR A 54 0.68 10.29 11.03
N ILE A 55 1.08 11.15 10.10
CA ILE A 55 2.47 11.22 9.65
C ILE A 55 3.36 11.73 10.79
N ILE A 56 2.97 12.82 11.47
CA ILE A 56 3.75 13.39 12.57
C ILE A 56 3.95 12.36 13.68
N PHE A 57 2.88 11.76 14.20
CA PHE A 57 2.98 10.77 15.28
C PHE A 57 3.69 9.48 14.84
N GLY A 58 3.51 9.06 13.58
CA GLY A 58 4.23 7.92 13.01
C GLY A 58 5.73 8.17 12.86
N THR A 59 6.15 9.43 12.70
CA THR A 59 7.56 9.82 12.59
C THR A 59 8.27 9.85 13.95
N ILE A 60 7.57 10.09 15.06
CA ILE A 60 8.17 10.19 16.41
C ILE A 60 9.04 8.96 16.74
N PRO A 61 8.57 7.72 16.65
CA PRO A 61 9.43 6.56 16.91
C PRO A 61 10.58 6.41 15.93
N MET A 62 10.50 6.99 14.72
CA MET A 62 11.57 6.97 13.73
C MET A 62 12.70 7.95 14.06
N LEU A 63 12.50 8.91 14.96
CA LEU A 63 13.53 9.86 15.38
C LEU A 63 14.75 9.16 16.02
N PHE A 64 14.58 7.95 16.53
CA PHE A 64 15.69 7.14 17.04
C PHE A 64 16.77 6.88 15.98
N TRP A 65 16.37 6.69 14.72
CA TRP A 65 17.28 6.46 13.58
C TRP A 65 17.66 7.75 12.84
N PHE A 66 17.24 8.91 13.35
CA PHE A 66 17.49 10.19 12.68
C PHE A 66 18.99 10.49 12.44
N PRO A 67 19.91 10.25 13.40
CA PRO A 67 21.34 10.53 13.18
C PRO A 67 21.90 9.75 11.98
N GLU A 68 21.63 8.44 11.93
CA GLU A 68 22.11 7.58 10.83
C GLU A 68 21.50 7.99 9.48
N THR A 69 20.21 8.32 9.49
CA THR A 69 19.51 8.80 8.30
C THR A 69 20.08 10.14 7.82
N TYR A 70 20.37 11.06 8.73
CA TYR A 70 20.96 12.36 8.42
C TYR A 70 22.34 12.19 7.80
N ASP A 71 23.21 11.36 8.39
CA ASP A 71 24.55 11.09 7.89
C ASP A 71 24.51 10.47 6.48
N PHE A 72 23.62 9.50 6.27
CA PHE A 72 23.41 8.90 4.95
C PHE A 72 22.99 9.93 3.91
N ILE A 73 21.98 10.75 4.21
CA ILE A 73 21.46 11.76 3.27
C ILE A 73 22.51 12.86 3.03
N SER A 74 23.22 13.29 4.06
CA SER A 74 24.23 14.36 3.94
C SER A 74 25.36 13.98 2.99
N GLN A 75 25.79 12.72 3.02
CA GLN A 75 26.84 12.16 2.17
C GLN A 75 26.33 11.68 0.79
N SER A 76 25.03 11.63 0.59
CA SER A 76 24.42 11.17 -0.66
C SER A 76 24.55 12.20 -1.78
N THR A 77 24.52 11.72 -3.03
CA THR A 77 24.50 12.58 -4.22
C THR A 77 23.20 13.37 -4.32
N ASN A 78 23.21 14.46 -5.08
CA ASN A 78 22.01 15.28 -5.29
C ASN A 78 20.86 14.49 -5.96
N GLU A 79 21.18 13.52 -6.80
CA GLU A 79 20.18 12.65 -7.44
C GLU A 79 19.45 11.80 -6.38
N ILE A 80 20.20 11.24 -5.43
CA ILE A 80 19.62 10.47 -4.33
C ILE A 80 18.74 11.37 -3.45
N LYS A 81 19.21 12.57 -3.10
CA LYS A 81 18.42 13.55 -2.32
C LYS A 81 17.11 13.92 -3.03
N LEU A 82 17.18 14.15 -4.34
CA LEU A 82 16.00 14.45 -5.15
C LEU A 82 15.04 13.27 -5.20
N THR A 83 15.54 12.05 -5.32
CA THR A 83 14.72 10.83 -5.29
C THR A 83 13.99 10.70 -3.96
N TYR A 84 14.66 10.90 -2.83
CA TYR A 84 14.01 10.88 -1.50
C TYR A 84 12.95 11.97 -1.36
N PHE A 85 13.21 13.17 -1.88
CA PHE A 85 12.21 14.25 -1.89
C PHE A 85 10.95 13.84 -2.66
N TRP A 86 11.09 13.26 -3.85
CA TRP A 86 9.95 12.80 -4.65
C TRP A 86 9.21 11.65 -3.97
N LEU A 87 9.90 10.70 -3.35
CA LEU A 87 9.30 9.62 -2.57
C LEU A 87 8.56 10.12 -1.32
N ALA A 88 9.06 11.15 -0.65
CA ALA A 88 8.37 11.76 0.47
C ALA A 88 7.10 12.50 0.03
N LEU A 89 7.16 13.22 -1.09
CA LEU A 89 6.04 14.04 -1.55
C LEU A 89 4.91 13.18 -2.16
N PHE A 90 5.20 12.35 -3.15
CA PHE A 90 4.15 11.66 -3.90
C PHE A 90 3.58 10.44 -3.18
N PRO A 91 4.32 9.34 -2.95
CA PRO A 91 3.71 8.17 -2.31
C PRO A 91 3.43 8.38 -0.83
N THR A 92 4.23 9.17 -0.11
CA THR A 92 4.01 9.40 1.32
C THR A 92 2.97 10.48 1.54
N ALA A 93 3.24 11.74 1.26
CA ALA A 93 2.30 12.82 1.61
C ALA A 93 0.99 12.72 0.81
N LEU A 94 1.06 12.73 -0.52
CA LEU A 94 -0.13 12.69 -1.37
C LEU A 94 -0.81 11.31 -1.37
N GLY A 95 -0.04 10.22 -1.34
CA GLY A 95 -0.57 8.86 -1.28
C GLY A 95 -1.36 8.62 0.01
N TYR A 96 -0.81 8.97 1.17
CA TYR A 96 -1.52 8.86 2.45
C TYR A 96 -2.73 9.78 2.53
N LEU A 97 -2.64 11.01 2.02
CA LEU A 97 -3.77 11.93 1.98
C LEU A 97 -4.93 11.35 1.16
N THR A 98 -4.63 10.87 -0.05
CA THR A 98 -5.63 10.25 -0.95
C THR A 98 -6.23 9.01 -0.32
N TRP A 99 -5.41 8.17 0.31
CA TRP A 99 -5.85 6.98 1.04
C TRP A 99 -6.77 7.34 2.20
N THR A 100 -6.36 8.28 3.06
CA THR A 100 -7.13 8.71 4.23
C THR A 100 -8.47 9.32 3.81
N TYR A 101 -8.48 10.12 2.75
CA TYR A 101 -9.71 10.65 2.15
C TYR A 101 -10.63 9.52 1.67
N SER A 102 -10.08 8.54 0.96
CA SER A 102 -10.84 7.39 0.45
C SER A 102 -11.46 6.55 1.58
N VAL A 103 -10.70 6.30 2.65
CA VAL A 103 -11.18 5.57 3.83
C VAL A 103 -12.29 6.36 4.55
N GLY A 104 -12.14 7.67 4.68
CA GLY A 104 -13.14 8.53 5.31
C GLY A 104 -14.45 8.58 4.53
N TYR A 105 -14.37 8.71 3.20
CA TYR A 105 -15.54 8.87 2.34
C TYR A 105 -16.24 7.54 2.02
N TYR A 106 -15.47 6.52 1.62
CA TYR A 106 -16.02 5.22 1.19
C TYR A 106 -16.04 4.15 2.30
N GLY A 107 -15.29 4.37 3.37
CA GLY A 107 -15.02 3.39 4.42
C GLY A 107 -13.90 2.40 4.05
N ALA A 108 -13.26 1.85 5.08
CA ALA A 108 -12.08 0.99 4.95
C ALA A 108 -12.31 -0.23 4.02
N ASN A 109 -13.48 -0.87 4.12
CA ASN A 109 -13.81 -2.07 3.34
C ASN A 109 -13.84 -1.80 1.82
N LYS A 110 -14.35 -0.64 1.39
CA LYS A 110 -14.39 -0.29 -0.03
C LYS A 110 -13.05 0.26 -0.50
N ALA A 111 -12.41 1.11 0.32
CA ALA A 111 -11.09 1.64 0.01
C ALA A 111 -10.07 0.51 -0.17
N SER A 112 -10.11 -0.55 0.66
CA SER A 112 -9.20 -1.69 0.55
C SER A 112 -9.34 -2.50 -0.74
N LEU A 113 -10.50 -2.45 -1.43
CA LEU A 113 -10.66 -3.12 -2.71
C LEU A 113 -9.71 -2.55 -3.78
N PHE A 114 -9.42 -1.25 -3.71
CA PHE A 114 -8.47 -0.61 -4.63
C PHE A 114 -7.03 -1.10 -4.43
N LEU A 115 -6.66 -1.59 -3.22
CA LEU A 115 -5.35 -2.17 -2.99
C LEU A 115 -5.11 -3.45 -3.81
N TYR A 116 -6.17 -4.18 -4.13
CA TYR A 116 -6.06 -5.37 -4.99
C TYR A 116 -5.74 -5.04 -6.45
N LEU A 117 -5.84 -3.78 -6.86
CA LEU A 117 -5.41 -3.33 -8.19
C LEU A 117 -3.88 -3.12 -8.26
N ILE A 118 -3.19 -3.02 -7.12
CA ILE A 118 -1.74 -2.79 -7.08
C ILE A 118 -0.97 -3.89 -7.84
N PRO A 119 -1.18 -5.21 -7.58
CA PRO A 119 -0.44 -6.24 -8.29
C PRO A 119 -0.63 -6.22 -9.81
N PRO A 120 -1.85 -6.15 -10.38
CA PRO A 120 -2.03 -6.04 -11.82
C PRO A 120 -1.37 -4.80 -12.43
N ILE A 121 -1.51 -3.65 -11.78
CA ILE A 121 -0.87 -2.40 -12.24
C ILE A 121 0.65 -2.53 -12.20
N SER A 122 1.20 -3.11 -11.14
CA SER A 122 2.65 -3.35 -11.02
C SER A 122 3.18 -4.25 -12.13
N ILE A 123 2.43 -5.30 -12.51
CA ILE A 123 2.80 -6.18 -13.62
C ILE A 123 2.88 -5.38 -14.93
N ILE A 124 1.88 -4.56 -15.23
CA ILE A 124 1.83 -3.73 -16.42
C ILE A 124 3.00 -2.74 -16.44
N LEU A 125 3.23 -2.04 -15.33
CA LEU A 125 4.32 -1.06 -15.23
C LEU A 125 5.70 -1.72 -15.36
N ASN A 126 5.91 -2.89 -14.74
CA ASN A 126 7.16 -3.64 -14.89
C ASN A 126 7.40 -4.07 -16.34
N PHE A 127 6.36 -4.51 -17.04
CA PHE A 127 6.46 -4.86 -18.46
C PHE A 127 6.83 -3.64 -19.32
N LEU A 128 6.17 -2.49 -19.09
CA LEU A 128 6.39 -1.28 -19.88
C LEU A 128 7.76 -0.62 -19.62
N TRP A 129 8.25 -0.68 -18.36
CA TRP A 129 9.49 0.04 -17.98
C TRP A 129 10.75 -0.81 -18.03
N TYR A 130 10.63 -2.08 -17.66
CA TYR A 130 11.79 -2.97 -17.56
C TYR A 130 11.83 -4.02 -18.66
N GLU A 131 10.87 -4.01 -19.60
CA GLU A 131 10.76 -4.98 -20.71
C GLU A 131 10.79 -6.45 -20.21
N LYS A 132 10.58 -6.68 -18.92
CA LYS A 132 10.51 -8.02 -18.34
C LYS A 132 9.17 -8.66 -18.67
N ASN A 133 9.19 -9.72 -19.45
CA ASN A 133 8.00 -10.50 -19.74
C ASN A 133 7.50 -11.18 -18.45
N PRO A 134 6.27 -10.88 -18.00
CA PRO A 134 5.70 -11.56 -16.85
C PRO A 134 5.50 -13.04 -17.18
N SER A 135 5.68 -13.91 -16.20
CA SER A 135 5.39 -15.33 -16.37
C SER A 135 3.89 -15.56 -16.58
N LEU A 136 3.53 -16.71 -17.19
CA LEU A 136 2.13 -17.09 -17.37
C LEU A 136 1.40 -17.20 -16.02
N ILE A 137 2.08 -17.65 -14.97
CA ILE A 137 1.54 -17.75 -13.60
C ILE A 137 1.23 -16.37 -13.04
N THR A 138 2.13 -15.40 -13.24
CA THR A 138 1.93 -14.01 -12.82
C THR A 138 0.75 -13.36 -13.53
N ILE A 139 0.61 -13.56 -14.85
CA ILE A 139 -0.52 -13.05 -15.64
C ILE A 139 -1.83 -13.67 -15.14
N PHE A 140 -1.85 -15.00 -14.97
CA PHE A 140 -3.05 -15.70 -14.48
C PHE A 140 -3.44 -15.24 -13.07
N GLY A 141 -2.47 -15.10 -12.16
CA GLY A 141 -2.70 -14.55 -10.82
C GLY A 141 -3.30 -13.14 -10.84
N GLY A 142 -2.79 -12.28 -11.72
CA GLY A 142 -3.32 -10.92 -11.93
C GLY A 142 -4.77 -10.92 -12.44
N LEU A 143 -5.09 -11.79 -13.40
CA LEU A 143 -6.47 -11.95 -13.91
C LEU A 143 -7.43 -12.45 -12.82
N VAL A 144 -7.02 -13.41 -12.02
CA VAL A 144 -7.85 -13.92 -10.89
C VAL A 144 -8.13 -12.81 -9.88
N ILE A 145 -7.16 -11.93 -9.60
CA ILE A 145 -7.37 -10.77 -8.72
C ILE A 145 -8.39 -9.82 -9.32
N LEU A 146 -8.23 -9.43 -10.59
CA LEU A 146 -9.15 -8.50 -11.27
C LEU A 146 -10.58 -9.04 -11.29
N LEU A 147 -10.77 -10.30 -11.63
CA LEU A 147 -12.08 -10.95 -11.63
C LEU A 147 -12.70 -10.96 -10.22
N SER A 148 -11.91 -11.25 -9.18
CA SER A 148 -12.38 -11.25 -7.79
C SER A 148 -12.86 -9.86 -7.36
N VAL A 149 -12.15 -8.80 -7.72
CA VAL A 149 -12.54 -7.41 -7.44
C VAL A 149 -13.83 -7.07 -8.18
N PHE A 150 -13.89 -7.39 -9.46
CA PHE A 150 -15.08 -7.14 -10.29
C PHE A 150 -16.34 -7.81 -9.72
N PHE A 151 -16.28 -9.10 -9.40
CA PHE A 151 -17.40 -9.81 -8.77
C PHE A 151 -17.80 -9.22 -7.41
N THR A 152 -16.81 -8.83 -6.60
CA THR A 152 -17.09 -8.20 -5.29
C THR A 152 -17.84 -6.88 -5.45
N LEU A 153 -17.46 -6.06 -6.43
CA LEU A 153 -18.13 -4.78 -6.72
C LEU A 153 -19.56 -5.00 -7.21
N LEU A 154 -19.80 -5.97 -8.11
CA LEU A 154 -21.13 -6.32 -8.57
C LEU A 154 -22.05 -6.79 -7.43
N LEU A 155 -21.55 -7.67 -6.56
CA LEU A 155 -22.32 -8.16 -5.42
C LEU A 155 -22.65 -7.04 -4.41
N GLN A 156 -21.77 -6.06 -4.24
CA GLN A 156 -22.03 -4.90 -3.39
C GLN A 156 -23.06 -3.95 -3.97
N GLN A 157 -23.13 -3.84 -5.29
CA GLN A 157 -24.15 -3.03 -5.97
C GLN A 157 -25.54 -3.62 -5.79
N ASN A 158 -25.69 -4.93 -6.05
CA ASN A 158 -26.99 -5.62 -5.89
C ASN A 158 -27.52 -5.59 -4.45
N ARG A 159 -26.65 -5.54 -3.44
CA ARG A 159 -27.08 -5.42 -2.01
C ARG A 159 -27.59 -4.03 -1.63
N ARG A 160 -27.40 -3.03 -2.47
CA ARG A 160 -27.90 -1.66 -2.22
C ARG A 160 -29.27 -1.40 -2.84
N GLU A 161 -29.64 -2.20 -3.82
CA GLU A 161 -30.90 -2.07 -4.56
C GLU A 161 -32.02 -2.90 -3.93
N ASN A 162 -31.69 -3.83 -3.02
CA ASN A 162 -32.62 -4.61 -2.20
C ASN A 162 -32.61 -4.13 -0.73
#